data_7ec0be67d4891b6eee50739c0475733b
#
_entry.id   7ec0be67d4891b6eee50739c0475733b
#
_cell.length_a   1.000
_cell.length_b   1.000
_cell.length_c   1.000
_cell.angle_alpha   90.00
_cell.angle_beta   90.00
_cell.angle_gamma   90.00
#
_symmetry.space_group_name_H-M   'P 1'
#
loop_
_entity.id
_entity.type
_entity.pdbx_description
1 polymer ?
#
loop_
_entity_poly.entity_id
_entity_poly.type
_entity_poly.pdbx_seq_one_letter_code
_entity_poly.pdbx_strand_id
1 'polypeptide(L)'
;MKTMRPLPSLDTLRALFNYDPATGKVTWAQDRKTKGGKIGQEVGSLTERGYRRITLRDDGISHTYKLHRIAWALHYGEDPYPLTIDHINRDKTDNRIDNLRAITLIDNLSNRVLIRRKKVKITYPDGRGSIVTDSIQTAARILGRKEKSLRHALNRGNPQLYWGIGFGRTPSGIFLSYE
;
A
#
# COMPACT_ATOMS: atom_id res chain seq x y z
N MET A 1 -18.17 -7.31 1.93
CA MET A 1 -17.20 -6.28 1.49
C MET A 1 -17.65 -4.94 2.05
N LYS A 2 -16.76 -4.18 2.68
CA LYS A 2 -17.10 -2.81 3.12
C LYS A 2 -17.15 -1.92 1.88
N THR A 3 -18.34 -1.56 1.44
CA THR A 3 -18.53 -0.68 0.28
C THR A 3 -17.90 0.68 0.57
N MET A 4 -17.18 1.22 -0.39
CA MET A 4 -16.58 2.55 -0.28
C MET A 4 -17.73 3.57 -0.36
N ARG A 5 -17.89 4.37 0.70
CA ARG A 5 -18.92 5.40 0.75
C ARG A 5 -18.52 6.59 -0.11
N PRO A 6 -19.46 7.23 -0.84
CA PRO A 6 -19.24 8.52 -1.48
C PRO A 6 -18.79 9.59 -0.48
N LEU A 7 -18.05 10.57 -0.96
CA LEU A 7 -17.68 11.74 -0.17
C LEU A 7 -18.90 12.66 0.06
N PRO A 8 -18.86 13.56 1.06
CA PRO A 8 -19.80 14.69 1.12
C PRO A 8 -19.74 15.52 -0.15
N SER A 9 -20.76 16.36 -0.37
CA SER A 9 -20.78 17.25 -1.53
C SER A 9 -19.53 18.13 -1.58
N LEU A 10 -19.10 18.50 -2.80
CA LEU A 10 -17.94 19.39 -2.99
C LEU A 10 -18.09 20.71 -2.26
N ASP A 11 -19.31 21.27 -2.26
CA ASP A 11 -19.58 22.51 -1.54
C ASP A 11 -19.34 22.34 -0.04
N THR A 12 -19.77 21.22 0.53
CA THR A 12 -19.48 20.87 1.93
C THR A 12 -17.98 20.73 2.17
N LEU A 13 -17.26 20.04 1.28
CA LEU A 13 -15.82 19.85 1.42
C LEU A 13 -15.07 21.17 1.32
N ARG A 14 -15.43 22.05 0.36
CA ARG A 14 -14.83 23.39 0.19
C ARG A 14 -15.16 24.34 1.34
N ALA A 15 -16.34 24.24 1.91
CA ALA A 15 -16.69 25.01 3.10
C ALA A 15 -15.88 24.59 4.35
N LEU A 16 -15.47 23.34 4.42
CA LEU A 16 -14.76 22.80 5.58
C LEU A 16 -13.24 22.84 5.46
N PHE A 17 -12.70 22.72 4.24
CA PHE A 17 -11.29 22.44 4.02
C PHE A 17 -10.67 23.30 2.93
N ASN A 18 -9.43 23.69 3.16
CA ASN A 18 -8.49 24.12 2.13
C ASN A 18 -7.51 22.97 1.82
N TYR A 19 -7.10 22.86 0.57
CA TYR A 19 -6.09 21.88 0.14
C TYR A 19 -4.98 22.57 -0.64
N ASP A 20 -3.74 22.29 -0.23
CA ASP A 20 -2.54 22.74 -0.94
C ASP A 20 -1.96 21.55 -1.75
N PRO A 21 -2.07 21.57 -3.09
CA PRO A 21 -1.61 20.46 -3.94
C PRO A 21 -0.10 20.27 -3.92
N ALA A 22 0.69 21.32 -3.65
CA ALA A 22 2.15 21.26 -3.64
C ALA A 22 2.69 20.58 -2.37
N THR A 23 2.04 20.80 -1.23
CA THR A 23 2.46 20.20 0.05
C THR A 23 1.64 18.97 0.44
N GLY A 24 0.49 18.75 -0.21
CA GLY A 24 -0.46 17.68 0.12
C GLY A 24 -1.25 17.92 1.42
N LYS A 25 -1.15 19.10 2.00
CA LYS A 25 -1.82 19.44 3.26
C LYS A 25 -3.28 19.80 3.03
N VAL A 26 -4.14 19.23 3.87
CA VAL A 26 -5.54 19.63 4.02
C VAL A 26 -5.66 20.36 5.35
N THR A 27 -6.19 21.57 5.33
CA THR A 27 -6.36 22.41 6.52
C THR A 27 -7.82 22.84 6.69
N TRP A 28 -8.19 23.24 7.89
CA TRP A 28 -9.51 23.79 8.13
C TRP A 28 -9.68 25.14 7.43
N ALA A 29 -10.78 25.30 6.70
CA ALA A 29 -11.15 26.57 6.05
C ALA A 29 -11.82 27.55 7.02
N GLN A 30 -12.31 27.05 8.16
CA GLN A 30 -13.01 27.84 9.20
C GLN A 30 -12.82 27.23 10.59
N ASP A 31 -13.05 28.02 11.63
CA ASP A 31 -13.03 27.53 13.00
C ASP A 31 -14.19 26.58 13.26
N ARG A 32 -13.91 25.47 13.91
CA ARG A 32 -14.93 24.50 14.32
C ARG A 32 -15.49 24.85 15.68
N LYS A 33 -16.82 24.88 15.81
CA LYS A 33 -17.53 25.13 17.08
C LYS A 33 -17.28 24.03 18.13
N THR A 34 -16.84 22.84 17.72
CA THR A 34 -16.56 21.70 18.58
C THR A 34 -15.07 21.43 18.64
N LYS A 35 -14.59 20.75 19.70
CA LYS A 35 -13.18 20.50 20.01
C LYS A 35 -12.29 20.27 18.78
N GLY A 36 -11.31 21.16 18.58
CA GLY A 36 -10.04 20.82 17.97
C GLY A 36 -9.80 21.22 16.50
N GLY A 37 -10.54 22.18 15.92
CA GLY A 37 -10.19 22.65 14.57
C GLY A 37 -10.19 24.15 14.45
N LYS A 38 -9.00 24.77 14.38
CA LYS A 38 -8.84 26.19 14.04
C LYS A 38 -8.51 26.36 12.57
N ILE A 39 -8.97 27.48 11.99
CA ILE A 39 -8.64 27.86 10.63
C ILE A 39 -7.13 27.73 10.37
N GLY A 40 -6.74 27.16 9.23
CA GLY A 40 -5.34 26.89 8.87
C GLY A 40 -4.68 25.71 9.56
N GLN A 41 -5.29 25.13 10.60
CA GLN A 41 -4.75 23.94 11.25
C GLN A 41 -4.90 22.69 10.35
N GLU A 42 -3.85 21.86 10.31
CA GLU A 42 -3.86 20.63 9.53
C GLU A 42 -4.91 19.63 10.06
N VAL A 43 -5.62 19.01 9.10
CA VAL A 43 -6.75 18.14 9.37
C VAL A 43 -6.33 16.69 9.49
N GLY A 44 -7.02 15.98 10.40
CA GLY A 44 -7.03 14.53 10.47
C GLY A 44 -5.99 13.91 11.38
N SER A 45 -6.23 12.65 11.68
CA SER A 45 -5.36 11.80 12.49
C SER A 45 -4.77 10.66 11.68
N LEU A 46 -3.57 10.21 12.05
CA LEU A 46 -2.91 9.06 11.44
C LEU A 46 -3.59 7.76 11.91
N THR A 47 -3.78 6.83 10.99
CA THR A 47 -4.21 5.47 11.31
C THR A 47 -3.00 4.56 11.53
N GLU A 48 -3.18 3.43 12.20
CA GLU A 48 -2.14 2.37 12.34
C GLU A 48 -1.57 1.90 11.00
N ARG A 49 -2.35 2.05 9.92
CA ARG A 49 -1.93 1.69 8.56
C ARG A 49 -1.22 2.82 7.81
N GLY A 50 -0.95 3.95 8.47
CA GLY A 50 -0.24 5.10 7.91
C GLY A 50 -1.09 6.06 7.08
N TYR A 51 -2.41 5.89 6.98
CA TYR A 51 -3.27 6.86 6.28
C TYR A 51 -3.72 7.96 7.23
N ARG A 52 -3.81 9.19 6.73
CA ARG A 52 -4.56 10.24 7.42
C ARG A 52 -6.06 10.09 7.17
N ARG A 53 -6.87 10.26 8.21
CA ARG A 53 -8.34 10.19 8.16
C ARG A 53 -8.97 11.31 8.97
N ILE A 54 -10.20 11.66 8.59
CA ILE A 54 -11.08 12.53 9.36
C ILE A 54 -12.45 11.89 9.53
N THR A 55 -13.08 12.15 10.67
CA THR A 55 -14.48 11.80 10.90
C THR A 55 -15.33 13.05 10.82
N LEU A 56 -16.28 13.05 9.92
CA LEU A 56 -17.30 14.09 9.76
C LEU A 56 -18.63 13.57 10.24
N ARG A 57 -19.43 14.45 10.81
CA ARG A 57 -20.79 14.14 11.23
C ARG A 57 -21.74 14.74 10.20
N ASP A 58 -22.57 13.88 9.62
CA ASP A 58 -23.60 14.23 8.66
C ASP A 58 -24.91 13.60 9.13
N ASP A 59 -25.99 14.39 9.20
CA ASP A 59 -27.31 13.98 9.69
C ASP A 59 -27.27 13.16 11.01
N GLY A 60 -26.42 13.61 11.93
CA GLY A 60 -26.25 12.93 13.22
C GLY A 60 -25.38 11.68 13.18
N ILE A 61 -24.98 11.19 12.01
CA ILE A 61 -24.17 9.98 11.81
C ILE A 61 -22.72 10.36 11.57
N SER A 62 -21.80 9.69 12.26
CA SER A 62 -20.36 9.90 12.09
C SER A 62 -19.79 9.01 10.99
N HIS A 63 -19.14 9.63 10.00
CA HIS A 63 -18.51 8.95 8.88
C HIS A 63 -17.03 9.27 8.81
N THR A 64 -16.22 8.25 8.58
CA THR A 64 -14.76 8.41 8.47
C THR A 64 -14.32 8.36 7.02
N TYR A 65 -13.59 9.40 6.60
CA TYR A 65 -13.06 9.55 5.25
C TYR A 65 -11.53 9.61 5.30
N LYS A 66 -10.89 9.07 4.26
CA LYS A 66 -9.45 9.17 4.08
C LYS A 66 -9.10 10.52 3.44
N LEU A 67 -8.08 11.21 3.95
CA LEU A 67 -7.74 12.56 3.48
C LEU A 67 -7.26 12.62 2.04
N HIS A 68 -6.57 11.61 1.52
CA HIS A 68 -6.17 11.57 0.12
C HIS A 68 -7.36 11.61 -0.86
N ARG A 69 -8.54 11.06 -0.47
CA ARG A 69 -9.76 11.17 -1.29
C ARG A 69 -10.32 12.58 -1.26
N ILE A 70 -10.31 13.23 -0.08
CA ILE A 70 -10.74 14.62 0.07
C ILE A 70 -9.80 15.54 -0.71
N ALA A 71 -8.47 15.34 -0.61
CA ALA A 71 -7.47 16.08 -1.38
C ALA A 71 -7.72 15.96 -2.90
N TRP A 72 -7.97 14.74 -3.38
CA TRP A 72 -8.35 14.51 -4.78
C TRP A 72 -9.60 15.29 -5.18
N ALA A 73 -10.68 15.16 -4.39
CA ALA A 73 -11.94 15.79 -4.70
C ALA A 73 -11.85 17.33 -4.67
N LEU A 74 -11.12 17.91 -3.73
CA LEU A 74 -10.88 19.35 -3.68
C LEU A 74 -10.08 19.88 -4.87
N HIS A 75 -9.13 19.08 -5.38
CA HIS A 75 -8.30 19.45 -6.53
C HIS A 75 -9.04 19.33 -7.86
N TYR A 76 -9.63 18.16 -8.13
CA TYR A 76 -10.27 17.87 -9.43
C TYR A 76 -11.73 18.30 -9.52
N GLY A 77 -12.36 18.64 -8.39
CA GLY A 77 -13.76 19.04 -8.37
C GLY A 77 -14.76 17.87 -8.48
N GLU A 78 -14.33 16.64 -8.21
CA GLU A 78 -15.18 15.46 -8.30
C GLU A 78 -14.80 14.36 -7.28
N ASP A 79 -15.79 13.59 -6.80
CA ASP A 79 -15.53 12.39 -6.00
C ASP A 79 -14.87 11.33 -6.89
N PRO A 80 -13.71 10.78 -6.51
CA PRO A 80 -13.08 9.69 -7.27
C PRO A 80 -13.92 8.40 -7.34
N TYR A 81 -14.98 8.27 -6.55
CA TYR A 81 -15.84 7.08 -6.57
C TYR A 81 -16.40 6.80 -7.98
N PRO A 82 -16.34 5.54 -8.47
CA PRO A 82 -16.00 4.29 -7.80
C PRO A 82 -14.50 3.93 -7.78
N LEU A 83 -13.64 4.81 -8.27
CA LEU A 83 -12.21 4.57 -8.29
C LEU A 83 -11.59 4.68 -6.89
N THR A 84 -10.43 4.06 -6.72
CA THR A 84 -9.63 4.11 -5.51
C THR A 84 -8.45 5.03 -5.72
N ILE A 85 -8.18 5.93 -4.78
CA ILE A 85 -6.97 6.74 -4.80
C ILE A 85 -5.80 5.93 -4.21
N ASP A 86 -4.72 5.84 -4.98
CA ASP A 86 -3.48 5.16 -4.64
C ASP A 86 -2.32 6.17 -4.59
N HIS A 87 -1.31 5.89 -3.76
CA HIS A 87 -0.09 6.69 -3.63
C HIS A 87 1.00 6.10 -4.52
N ILE A 88 1.49 6.87 -5.49
CA ILE A 88 2.48 6.42 -6.49
C ILE A 88 3.79 6.01 -5.80
N ASN A 89 4.28 6.84 -4.87
CA ASN A 89 5.51 6.58 -4.12
C ASN A 89 5.32 5.61 -2.94
N ARG A 90 4.08 5.12 -2.69
CA ARG A 90 3.70 4.23 -1.58
C ARG A 90 3.76 4.88 -0.19
N ASP A 91 4.14 6.13 -0.06
CA ASP A 91 4.03 6.89 1.18
C ASP A 91 2.58 7.40 1.34
N LYS A 92 1.86 6.80 2.27
CA LYS A 92 0.44 7.07 2.52
C LYS A 92 0.19 8.39 3.24
N THR A 93 1.24 9.05 3.68
CA THR A 93 1.20 10.38 4.32
C THR A 93 1.39 11.50 3.31
N ASP A 94 1.99 11.21 2.14
CA ASP A 94 2.26 12.15 1.07
C ASP A 94 1.03 12.29 0.15
N ASN A 95 0.17 13.25 0.49
CA ASN A 95 -1.03 13.54 -0.28
C ASN A 95 -0.86 14.65 -1.33
N ARG A 96 0.38 14.96 -1.77
CA ARG A 96 0.61 15.86 -2.91
C ARG A 96 -0.11 15.31 -4.15
N ILE A 97 -0.68 16.20 -4.95
CA ILE A 97 -1.51 15.75 -6.07
C ILE A 97 -0.71 14.92 -7.08
N ASP A 98 0.55 15.27 -7.33
CA ASP A 98 1.43 14.55 -8.24
C ASP A 98 1.76 13.12 -7.76
N ASN A 99 1.54 12.84 -6.47
CA ASN A 99 1.73 11.52 -5.89
C ASN A 99 0.44 10.70 -5.83
N LEU A 100 -0.70 11.28 -6.16
CA LEU A 100 -2.00 10.60 -6.13
C LEU A 100 -2.43 10.18 -7.53
N ARG A 101 -3.05 9.01 -7.63
CA ARG A 101 -3.69 8.55 -8.87
C ARG A 101 -4.99 7.81 -8.57
N ALA A 102 -5.98 8.00 -9.46
CA ALA A 102 -7.24 7.25 -9.39
C ALA A 102 -7.11 5.97 -10.22
N ILE A 103 -7.35 4.83 -9.59
CA ILE A 103 -7.25 3.50 -10.22
C ILE A 103 -8.43 2.64 -9.84
N THR A 104 -8.70 1.60 -10.63
CA THR A 104 -9.72 0.62 -10.27
C THR A 104 -9.32 -0.17 -9.02
N LEU A 105 -10.31 -0.73 -8.32
CA LEU A 105 -10.04 -1.60 -7.17
C LEU A 105 -9.21 -2.82 -7.59
N ILE A 106 -9.44 -3.35 -8.79
CA ILE A 106 -8.72 -4.50 -9.33
C ILE A 106 -7.24 -4.16 -9.53
N ASP A 107 -6.94 -3.01 -10.16
CA ASP A 107 -5.55 -2.57 -10.37
C ASP A 107 -4.84 -2.31 -9.04
N ASN A 108 -5.53 -1.71 -8.07
CA ASN A 108 -4.98 -1.48 -6.73
C ASN A 108 -4.67 -2.80 -6.00
N LEU A 109 -5.53 -3.80 -6.14
CA LEU A 109 -5.27 -5.13 -5.60
C LEU A 109 -4.12 -5.83 -6.32
N SER A 110 -4.05 -5.71 -7.65
CA SER A 110 -2.95 -6.24 -8.47
C SER A 110 -1.61 -5.61 -8.09
N ASN A 111 -1.57 -4.29 -7.90
CA ASN A 111 -0.38 -3.59 -7.40
C ASN A 111 0.07 -4.12 -6.03
N ARG A 112 -0.87 -4.41 -5.12
CA ARG A 112 -0.54 -5.03 -3.82
C ARG A 112 0.02 -6.43 -3.96
N VAL A 113 -0.50 -7.22 -4.89
CA VAL A 113 -0.02 -8.58 -5.17
C VAL A 113 1.40 -8.53 -5.74
N LEU A 114 1.66 -7.64 -6.70
CA LEU A 114 2.99 -7.43 -7.27
C LEU A 114 4.02 -6.95 -6.22
N ILE A 115 3.62 -6.06 -5.30
CA ILE A 115 4.47 -5.59 -4.20
C ILE A 115 4.81 -6.71 -3.20
N ARG A 116 3.89 -7.67 -2.98
CA ARG A 116 4.12 -8.84 -2.13
C ARG A 116 4.99 -9.90 -2.79
N ARG A 117 5.15 -9.86 -4.10
CA ARG A 117 6.05 -10.75 -4.85
C ARG A 117 7.47 -10.20 -4.74
N LYS A 118 8.14 -10.50 -3.63
CA LYS A 118 9.59 -10.28 -3.54
C LYS A 118 10.24 -11.20 -4.56
N LYS A 119 11.10 -10.63 -5.39
CA LYS A 119 11.95 -11.41 -6.29
C LYS A 119 12.84 -12.32 -5.46
N VAL A 120 13.05 -13.53 -5.94
CA VAL A 120 13.89 -14.52 -5.28
C VAL A 120 15.00 -14.92 -6.23
N LYS A 121 16.24 -14.74 -5.81
CA LYS A 121 17.42 -15.23 -6.50
C LYS A 121 17.74 -16.63 -6.02
N ILE A 122 17.81 -17.57 -6.93
CA ILE A 122 18.24 -18.96 -6.71
C ILE A 122 19.66 -19.06 -7.26
N THR A 123 20.62 -19.36 -6.41
CA THR A 123 22.02 -19.57 -6.81
C THR A 123 22.39 -21.03 -6.67
N TYR A 124 22.92 -21.61 -7.73
CA TYR A 124 23.33 -22.99 -7.79
C TYR A 124 24.86 -23.07 -7.54
N PRO A 125 25.31 -23.84 -6.53
CA PRO A 125 26.74 -23.94 -6.18
C PRO A 125 27.55 -24.76 -7.18
N ASP A 126 26.90 -25.49 -8.07
CA ASP A 126 27.51 -26.37 -9.07
C ASP A 126 27.96 -25.68 -10.36
N GLY A 127 28.03 -24.34 -10.35
CA GLY A 127 28.47 -23.54 -11.51
C GLY A 127 27.37 -23.20 -12.54
N ARG A 128 26.14 -23.67 -12.34
CA ARG A 128 24.99 -23.30 -13.22
C ARG A 128 24.62 -21.83 -13.16
N GLY A 129 25.18 -21.06 -12.22
CA GLY A 129 24.90 -19.65 -12.05
C GLY A 129 23.69 -19.35 -11.17
N SER A 130 23.00 -18.27 -11.47
CA SER A 130 21.84 -17.83 -10.68
C SER A 130 20.63 -17.54 -11.56
N ILE A 131 19.44 -17.82 -11.04
CA ILE A 131 18.16 -17.49 -11.67
C ILE A 131 17.39 -16.53 -10.75
N VAL A 132 16.89 -15.43 -11.31
CA VAL A 132 16.01 -14.50 -10.59
C VAL A 132 14.56 -14.78 -10.98
N THR A 133 13.73 -15.03 -9.99
CA THR A 133 12.30 -15.27 -10.18
C THR A 133 11.48 -14.08 -9.70
N ASP A 134 10.31 -13.89 -10.26
CA ASP A 134 9.38 -12.81 -9.90
C ASP A 134 8.73 -12.99 -8.52
N SER A 135 8.80 -14.19 -7.97
CA SER A 135 8.12 -14.52 -6.72
C SER A 135 8.65 -15.80 -6.09
N ILE A 136 8.41 -15.93 -4.79
CA ILE A 136 8.70 -17.14 -4.03
C ILE A 136 7.90 -18.36 -4.55
N GLN A 137 6.71 -18.14 -5.13
CA GLN A 137 5.89 -19.19 -5.73
C GLN A 137 6.56 -19.77 -6.97
N THR A 138 7.09 -18.91 -7.84
CA THR A 138 7.84 -19.32 -9.04
C THR A 138 9.10 -20.05 -8.63
N ALA A 139 9.85 -19.55 -7.64
CA ALA A 139 11.01 -20.23 -7.09
C ALA A 139 10.66 -21.62 -6.53
N ALA A 140 9.57 -21.73 -5.79
CA ALA A 140 9.09 -22.99 -5.23
C ALA A 140 8.76 -24.03 -6.31
N ARG A 141 8.11 -23.60 -7.41
CA ARG A 141 7.80 -24.45 -8.55
C ARG A 141 9.07 -24.95 -9.26
N ILE A 142 10.03 -24.04 -9.52
CA ILE A 142 11.33 -24.40 -10.14
C ILE A 142 12.07 -25.44 -9.30
N LEU A 143 12.05 -25.28 -7.98
CA LEU A 143 12.75 -26.16 -7.05
C LEU A 143 11.94 -27.40 -6.65
N GLY A 144 10.71 -27.57 -7.13
CA GLY A 144 9.84 -28.70 -6.75
C GLY A 144 9.49 -28.70 -5.26
N ARG A 145 9.33 -27.53 -4.64
CA ARG A 145 9.17 -27.37 -3.19
C ARG A 145 7.89 -26.62 -2.81
N LYS A 146 7.46 -26.78 -1.54
CA LYS A 146 6.33 -26.02 -1.00
C LYS A 146 6.74 -24.56 -0.72
N GLU A 147 5.94 -23.61 -1.13
CA GLU A 147 6.17 -22.16 -0.91
C GLU A 147 6.45 -21.84 0.57
N LYS A 148 5.68 -22.46 1.49
CA LYS A 148 5.83 -22.27 2.94
C LYS A 148 7.24 -22.60 3.43
N SER A 149 7.86 -23.63 2.88
CA SER A 149 9.21 -24.05 3.25
C SER A 149 10.26 -23.04 2.79
N LEU A 150 10.16 -22.53 1.57
CA LEU A 150 11.04 -21.49 1.04
C LEU A 150 10.90 -20.19 1.81
N ARG A 151 9.67 -19.79 2.11
CA ARG A 151 9.36 -18.57 2.88
C ARG A 151 10.00 -18.64 4.27
N HIS A 152 9.91 -19.78 4.93
CA HIS A 152 10.50 -20.00 6.24
C HIS A 152 12.03 -19.89 6.21
N ALA A 153 12.67 -20.45 5.20
CA ALA A 153 14.12 -20.40 5.02
C ALA A 153 14.62 -18.97 4.76
N LEU A 154 13.95 -18.24 3.87
CA LEU A 154 14.27 -16.85 3.55
C LEU A 154 14.08 -15.89 4.73
N ASN A 155 13.05 -16.11 5.56
CA ASN A 155 12.76 -15.25 6.70
C ASN A 155 13.69 -15.48 7.90
N ARG A 156 14.32 -16.66 8.02
CA ARG A 156 15.28 -16.97 9.08
C ARG A 156 16.68 -16.40 8.84
N GLY A 157 16.90 -15.73 7.72
CA GLY A 157 18.21 -15.19 7.37
C GLY A 157 19.28 -16.28 7.14
N ASN A 158 18.86 -17.52 6.96
CA ASN A 158 19.74 -18.62 6.63
C ASN A 158 19.72 -18.84 5.11
N PRO A 159 20.67 -18.25 4.35
CA PRO A 159 20.69 -18.32 2.90
C PRO A 159 21.04 -19.72 2.37
N GLN A 160 21.49 -20.62 3.23
CA GLN A 160 21.86 -21.98 2.86
C GLN A 160 20.75 -22.96 3.20
N LEU A 161 20.02 -23.37 2.17
CA LEU A 161 19.16 -24.54 2.24
C LEU A 161 19.97 -25.76 1.85
N TYR A 162 20.44 -26.53 2.84
CA TYR A 162 20.92 -27.88 2.61
C TYR A 162 19.71 -28.75 2.26
N TRP A 163 19.54 -29.01 0.98
CA TRP A 163 18.54 -29.94 0.51
C TRP A 163 19.23 -31.29 0.27
N GLY A 164 19.13 -32.16 1.24
CA GLY A 164 19.35 -33.58 1.01
C GLY A 164 18.28 -34.08 0.04
N ILE A 165 18.62 -34.27 -1.23
CA ILE A 165 17.87 -35.15 -2.12
C ILE A 165 18.21 -36.55 -1.63
N GLY A 166 17.22 -37.28 -1.12
CA GLY A 166 17.35 -38.70 -0.91
C GLY A 166 17.80 -39.35 -2.22
N PHE A 167 18.83 -40.24 -2.07
CA PHE A 167 19.53 -41.03 -3.10
C PHE A 167 20.73 -40.32 -3.76
N GLY A 168 21.93 -40.55 -3.19
CA GLY A 168 23.23 -40.40 -3.82
C GLY A 168 23.96 -39.10 -3.50
N ARG A 169 24.84 -39.18 -2.55
CA ARG A 169 26.04 -38.37 -2.23
C ARG A 169 26.41 -37.26 -3.21
N THR A 170 25.90 -36.04 -2.95
CA THR A 170 26.64 -34.77 -3.08
C THR A 170 25.83 -33.67 -2.36
N PRO A 171 26.43 -32.82 -1.50
CA PRO A 171 25.73 -31.69 -0.89
C PRO A 171 25.59 -30.59 -1.91
N SER A 172 24.53 -30.58 -2.66
CA SER A 172 24.16 -29.45 -3.53
C SER A 172 23.39 -28.42 -2.70
N GLY A 173 24.13 -27.54 -2.02
CA GLY A 173 23.52 -26.39 -1.35
C GLY A 173 23.00 -25.39 -2.35
N ILE A 174 21.68 -25.17 -2.42
CA ILE A 174 21.07 -24.08 -3.19
C ILE A 174 20.93 -22.87 -2.27
N PHE A 175 21.40 -21.71 -2.72
CA PHE A 175 21.28 -20.47 -1.98
C PHE A 175 20.04 -19.70 -2.45
N LEU A 176 19.26 -19.18 -1.50
CA LEU A 176 18.14 -18.30 -1.76
C LEU A 176 18.34 -16.96 -1.09
N SER A 177 18.09 -15.89 -1.84
CA SER A 177 18.05 -14.53 -1.31
C SER A 177 16.86 -13.77 -1.87
N TYR A 178 16.39 -12.76 -1.14
CA TYR A 178 15.54 -11.74 -1.73
C TYR A 178 16.41 -10.74 -2.51
N GLU A 179 15.94 -10.31 -3.65
CA GLU A 179 16.44 -9.14 -4.37
C GLU A 179 15.72 -7.87 -3.99
#